data_b475c26310192a880010812efd2ccd4f
#
_entry.id   b475c26310192a880010812efd2ccd4f
#
_cell.length_a   1.000
_cell.length_b   1.000
_cell.length_c   1.000
_cell.angle_alpha   90.00
_cell.angle_beta   90.00
_cell.angle_gamma   90.00
#
_symmetry.space_group_name_H-M   'P 1'
#
loop_
_entity.id
_entity.type
_entity.pdbx_description
1 polymer ?
#
loop_
_entity_poly.entity_id
_entity_poly.type
_entity_poly.pdbx_seq_one_letter_code
_entity_poly.pdbx_strand_id
1 'polypeptide(L)'
;MSYLLYAVWEHNYDMTKFLLENGADPNFVSVFWDETPEETVCMLPLERTCYDKYGMNYMKLLLEHGANPNDTRAQLPLFAAALYKDKQKIEYLLEHGADINQFDSVKETVIIDQALARQWDLVLWLWDKGADPMKTGGIGRNTGGKENVAYWVQDFINYGNGDYDNPDFKKLVARLKSIGVEFPYKPAMDNTEENE
;
A
#
# COMPACT_ATOMS: atom_id res chain seq x y z
N MET A 1 -1.08 -17.54 -16.50
CA MET A 1 -1.42 -16.12 -16.75
C MET A 1 -2.73 -16.05 -17.52
N SER A 2 -3.68 -15.19 -17.10
CA SER A 2 -4.92 -14.98 -17.86
C SER A 2 -4.66 -14.18 -19.13
N TYR A 3 -5.50 -14.35 -20.15
CA TYR A 3 -5.40 -13.53 -21.37
C TYR A 3 -5.58 -12.03 -21.09
N LEU A 4 -6.43 -11.68 -20.11
CA LEU A 4 -6.64 -10.29 -19.72
C LEU A 4 -5.37 -9.68 -19.09
N LEU A 5 -4.74 -10.37 -18.14
CA LEU A 5 -3.49 -9.89 -17.55
C LEU A 5 -2.37 -9.82 -18.59
N TYR A 6 -2.29 -10.80 -19.49
CA TYR A 6 -1.32 -10.77 -20.59
C TYR A 6 -1.53 -9.55 -21.51
N ALA A 7 -2.77 -9.24 -21.89
CA ALA A 7 -3.09 -8.09 -22.72
C ALA A 7 -2.71 -6.75 -22.03
N VAL A 8 -2.95 -6.64 -20.71
CA VAL A 8 -2.50 -5.47 -19.90
C VAL A 8 -0.99 -5.40 -19.85
N TRP A 9 -0.33 -6.53 -19.65
CA TRP A 9 1.15 -6.62 -19.57
C TRP A 9 1.84 -6.18 -20.86
N GLU A 10 1.32 -6.64 -22.00
CA GLU A 10 1.84 -6.32 -23.33
C GLU A 10 1.36 -4.95 -23.86
N HIS A 11 0.68 -4.16 -23.01
CA HIS A 11 0.13 -2.86 -23.39
C HIS A 11 -0.80 -2.90 -24.62
N ASN A 12 -1.57 -4.00 -24.79
CA ASN A 12 -2.53 -4.13 -25.86
C ASN A 12 -3.91 -3.65 -25.39
N TYR A 13 -4.18 -2.35 -25.55
CA TYR A 13 -5.41 -1.72 -25.10
C TYR A 13 -6.65 -2.30 -25.78
N ASP A 14 -6.59 -2.48 -27.10
CA ASP A 14 -7.74 -3.00 -27.85
C ASP A 14 -8.11 -4.43 -27.45
N MET A 15 -7.11 -5.29 -27.22
CA MET A 15 -7.33 -6.64 -26.72
C MET A 15 -7.85 -6.61 -25.29
N THR A 16 -7.33 -5.76 -24.43
CA THR A 16 -7.80 -5.60 -23.03
C THR A 16 -9.28 -5.21 -23.05
N LYS A 17 -9.64 -4.19 -23.83
CA LYS A 17 -11.01 -3.74 -23.98
C LYS A 17 -11.92 -4.83 -24.54
N PHE A 18 -11.51 -5.48 -25.62
CA PHE A 18 -12.25 -6.59 -26.22
C PHE A 18 -12.53 -7.71 -25.21
N LEU A 19 -11.53 -8.12 -24.43
CA LEU A 19 -11.69 -9.18 -23.45
C LEU A 19 -12.68 -8.79 -22.35
N LEU A 20 -12.60 -7.57 -21.81
CA LEU A 20 -13.51 -7.08 -20.79
C LEU A 20 -14.96 -6.96 -21.32
N GLU A 21 -15.16 -6.43 -22.52
CA GLU A 21 -16.48 -6.32 -23.17
C GLU A 21 -17.08 -7.70 -23.47
N ASN A 22 -16.27 -8.75 -23.58
CA ASN A 22 -16.71 -10.13 -23.77
C ASN A 22 -16.70 -10.96 -22.48
N GLY A 23 -16.72 -10.32 -21.31
CA GLY A 23 -16.96 -10.98 -20.03
C GLY A 23 -15.73 -11.57 -19.36
N ALA A 24 -14.52 -11.15 -19.73
CA ALA A 24 -13.34 -11.52 -18.97
C ALA A 24 -13.43 -10.94 -17.55
N ASP A 25 -13.17 -11.76 -16.54
CA ASP A 25 -13.18 -11.34 -15.14
C ASP A 25 -11.98 -10.43 -14.84
N PRO A 26 -12.19 -9.13 -14.52
CA PRO A 26 -11.10 -8.20 -14.18
C PRO A 26 -10.42 -8.54 -12.85
N ASN A 27 -11.06 -9.40 -12.03
CA ASN A 27 -10.56 -9.84 -10.73
C ASN A 27 -9.94 -11.25 -10.76
N PHE A 28 -9.68 -11.78 -11.97
CA PHE A 28 -9.03 -13.08 -12.08
C PHE A 28 -7.58 -12.99 -11.66
N VAL A 29 -7.25 -13.67 -10.55
CA VAL A 29 -5.86 -13.76 -10.06
C VAL A 29 -5.07 -14.69 -10.96
N SER A 30 -4.02 -14.18 -11.56
CA SER A 30 -3.06 -15.00 -12.29
C SER A 30 -1.91 -15.41 -11.39
N VAL A 31 -1.58 -16.68 -11.46
CA VAL A 31 -0.49 -17.29 -10.69
C VAL A 31 0.67 -17.54 -11.65
N PHE A 32 1.86 -17.10 -11.27
CA PHE A 32 3.09 -17.36 -12.00
C PHE A 32 4.04 -18.14 -11.13
N TRP A 33 4.86 -18.95 -11.78
CA TRP A 33 6.02 -19.54 -11.17
C TRP A 33 7.19 -18.61 -11.52
N ASP A 34 7.87 -18.04 -10.52
CA ASP A 34 9.14 -17.39 -10.74
C ASP A 34 10.21 -18.48 -11.04
N GLU A 35 11.41 -18.08 -11.45
CA GLU A 35 12.50 -18.99 -11.85
C GLU A 35 12.84 -20.04 -10.77
N THR A 36 12.38 -19.84 -9.53
CA THR A 36 12.46 -20.81 -8.44
C THR A 36 11.07 -21.40 -8.14
N PRO A 37 10.92 -22.73 -8.08
CA PRO A 37 9.63 -23.39 -7.82
C PRO A 37 8.98 -23.06 -6.48
N GLU A 38 9.67 -22.33 -5.62
CA GLU A 38 9.28 -22.04 -4.24
C GLU A 38 8.56 -20.70 -4.10
N GLU A 39 8.64 -19.81 -5.11
CA GLU A 39 7.99 -18.49 -5.08
C GLU A 39 6.87 -18.42 -6.11
N THR A 40 5.65 -18.49 -5.60
CA THR A 40 4.44 -18.28 -6.40
C THR A 40 4.05 -16.80 -6.35
N VAL A 41 4.13 -16.11 -7.48
CA VAL A 41 3.67 -14.73 -7.59
C VAL A 41 2.21 -14.72 -8.03
N CYS A 42 1.35 -14.10 -7.25
CA CYS A 42 -0.04 -13.83 -7.59
C CYS A 42 -0.16 -12.39 -8.08
N MET A 43 -0.87 -12.16 -9.18
CA MET A 43 -1.05 -10.82 -9.74
C MET A 43 -2.48 -10.63 -10.28
N LEU A 44 -3.04 -9.46 -9.99
CA LEU A 44 -4.29 -8.98 -10.54
C LEU A 44 -4.04 -8.02 -11.71
N PRO A 45 -4.93 -7.98 -12.72
CA PRO A 45 -4.82 -7.02 -13.82
C PRO A 45 -4.74 -5.57 -13.34
N LEU A 46 -5.52 -5.19 -12.31
CA LEU A 46 -5.51 -3.83 -11.77
C LEU A 46 -4.20 -3.48 -11.09
N GLU A 47 -3.64 -4.39 -10.28
CA GLU A 47 -2.32 -4.24 -9.68
C GLU A 47 -1.25 -3.98 -10.74
N ARG A 48 -1.26 -4.77 -11.83
CA ARG A 48 -0.28 -4.62 -12.94
C ARG A 48 -0.25 -3.21 -13.52
N THR A 49 -1.38 -2.52 -13.55
CA THR A 49 -1.44 -1.15 -14.08
C THR A 49 -0.68 -0.13 -13.24
N CYS A 50 -0.33 -0.47 -12.01
CA CYS A 50 0.37 0.44 -11.10
C CYS A 50 1.88 0.47 -11.35
N TYR A 51 2.45 -0.56 -11.99
CA TYR A 51 3.90 -0.72 -12.16
C TYR A 51 4.52 0.07 -13.31
N ASP A 52 3.73 0.70 -14.17
CA ASP A 52 4.27 1.44 -15.30
C ASP A 52 3.52 2.74 -15.59
N LYS A 53 4.18 3.62 -16.35
CA LYS A 53 3.65 4.94 -16.71
C LYS A 53 2.44 4.89 -17.66
N TYR A 54 2.21 3.80 -18.34
CA TYR A 54 1.12 3.65 -19.31
C TYR A 54 -0.14 3.06 -18.67
N GLY A 55 -0.06 2.62 -17.43
CA GLY A 55 -1.10 1.89 -16.75
C GLY A 55 -2.41 2.66 -16.50
N MET A 56 -2.41 4.00 -16.54
CA MET A 56 -3.60 4.80 -16.19
C MET A 56 -4.81 4.49 -17.08
N ASN A 57 -4.64 4.33 -18.38
CA ASN A 57 -5.78 4.03 -19.28
C ASN A 57 -6.34 2.63 -19.02
N TYR A 58 -5.47 1.68 -18.72
CA TYR A 58 -5.86 0.31 -18.36
C TYR A 58 -6.53 0.27 -16.98
N MET A 59 -6.01 1.05 -16.02
CA MET A 59 -6.61 1.20 -14.70
C MET A 59 -8.06 1.69 -14.80
N LYS A 60 -8.30 2.73 -15.60
CA LYS A 60 -9.63 3.26 -15.87
C LYS A 60 -10.55 2.19 -16.42
N LEU A 61 -10.11 1.54 -17.49
CA LEU A 61 -10.87 0.51 -18.17
C LEU A 61 -11.21 -0.67 -17.24
N LEU A 62 -10.27 -1.13 -16.44
CA LEU A 62 -10.48 -2.23 -15.50
C LEU A 62 -11.47 -1.85 -14.39
N LEU A 63 -11.35 -0.66 -13.81
CA LEU A 63 -12.25 -0.17 -12.76
C LEU A 63 -13.68 0.04 -13.31
N GLU A 64 -13.84 0.56 -14.53
CA GLU A 64 -15.12 0.67 -15.23
C GLU A 64 -15.79 -0.69 -15.45
N HIS A 65 -15.01 -1.77 -15.56
CA HIS A 65 -15.51 -3.14 -15.69
C HIS A 65 -15.54 -3.92 -14.37
N GLY A 66 -15.45 -3.24 -13.23
CA GLY A 66 -15.66 -3.85 -11.92
C GLY A 66 -14.41 -4.49 -11.28
N ALA A 67 -13.22 -4.06 -11.67
CA ALA A 67 -12.03 -4.44 -10.92
C ALA A 67 -12.13 -3.96 -9.46
N ASN A 68 -11.81 -4.84 -8.50
CA ASN A 68 -11.85 -4.53 -7.09
C ASN A 68 -10.48 -3.97 -6.62
N PRO A 69 -10.39 -2.68 -6.22
CA PRO A 69 -9.14 -2.10 -5.75
C PRO A 69 -8.70 -2.59 -4.37
N ASN A 70 -9.57 -3.35 -3.66
CA ASN A 70 -9.32 -3.86 -2.31
C ASN A 70 -9.13 -5.38 -2.27
N ASP A 71 -8.82 -6.01 -3.40
CA ASP A 71 -8.61 -7.45 -3.47
C ASP A 71 -7.26 -7.85 -2.88
N THR A 72 -7.30 -8.57 -1.75
CA THR A 72 -6.11 -8.99 -0.99
C THR A 72 -5.50 -10.31 -1.44
N ARG A 73 -6.01 -10.90 -2.53
CA ARG A 73 -5.45 -12.15 -3.09
C ARG A 73 -4.13 -11.95 -3.83
N ALA A 74 -3.77 -10.70 -4.10
CA ALA A 74 -2.48 -10.27 -4.63
C ALA A 74 -2.07 -8.96 -3.92
N GLN A 75 -1.00 -8.30 -4.38
CA GLN A 75 -0.64 -7.01 -3.80
C GLN A 75 -1.73 -5.96 -4.10
N LEU A 76 -2.08 -5.20 -3.07
CA LEU A 76 -3.07 -4.13 -3.23
C LEU A 76 -2.58 -3.07 -4.23
N PRO A 77 -3.40 -2.67 -5.21
CA PRO A 77 -3.04 -1.65 -6.20
C PRO A 77 -2.55 -0.34 -5.57
N LEU A 78 -3.10 0.03 -4.40
CA LEU A 78 -2.71 1.24 -3.68
C LEU A 78 -1.24 1.18 -3.21
N PHE A 79 -0.77 0.02 -2.72
CA PHE A 79 0.63 -0.18 -2.33
C PHE A 79 1.55 -0.16 -3.55
N ALA A 80 1.14 -0.82 -4.63
CA ALA A 80 1.90 -0.80 -5.89
C ALA A 80 2.04 0.62 -6.45
N ALA A 81 0.99 1.43 -6.43
CA ALA A 81 1.04 2.83 -6.85
C ALA A 81 1.91 3.69 -5.91
N ALA A 82 1.87 3.43 -4.60
CA ALA A 82 2.68 4.14 -3.61
C ALA A 82 4.17 3.81 -3.73
N LEU A 83 4.53 2.58 -4.06
CA LEU A 83 5.92 2.16 -4.32
C LEU A 83 6.57 3.02 -5.42
N TYR A 84 5.79 3.38 -6.46
CA TYR A 84 6.25 4.25 -7.55
C TYR A 84 5.95 5.74 -7.30
N LYS A 85 5.41 6.10 -6.14
CA LYS A 85 5.02 7.46 -5.75
C LYS A 85 4.07 8.12 -6.76
N ASP A 86 3.28 7.33 -7.45
CA ASP A 86 2.34 7.81 -8.47
C ASP A 86 1.07 8.34 -7.81
N LYS A 87 1.13 9.58 -7.35
CA LYS A 87 0.02 10.25 -6.66
C LYS A 87 -1.25 10.30 -7.51
N GLN A 88 -1.12 10.36 -8.85
CA GLN A 88 -2.27 10.39 -9.74
C GLN A 88 -3.02 9.06 -9.74
N LYS A 89 -2.30 7.94 -9.77
CA LYS A 89 -2.91 6.61 -9.66
C LYS A 89 -3.50 6.37 -8.27
N ILE A 90 -2.80 6.80 -7.22
CA ILE A 90 -3.31 6.71 -5.85
C ILE A 90 -4.64 7.45 -5.73
N GLU A 91 -4.71 8.72 -6.19
CA GLU A 91 -5.95 9.50 -6.16
C GLU A 91 -7.07 8.82 -6.94
N TYR A 92 -6.78 8.33 -8.13
CA TYR A 92 -7.76 7.66 -8.96
C TYR A 92 -8.29 6.36 -8.31
N LEU A 93 -7.41 5.58 -7.67
CA LEU A 93 -7.83 4.39 -6.91
C LEU A 93 -8.73 4.76 -5.73
N LEU A 94 -8.39 5.82 -4.97
CA LEU A 94 -9.22 6.29 -3.84
C LEU A 94 -10.59 6.78 -4.30
N GLU A 95 -10.67 7.51 -5.41
CA GLU A 95 -11.92 7.97 -6.02
C GLU A 95 -12.81 6.79 -6.48
N HIS A 96 -12.21 5.63 -6.75
CA HIS A 96 -12.90 4.40 -7.17
C HIS A 96 -13.01 3.35 -6.06
N GLY A 97 -12.93 3.78 -4.80
CA GLY A 97 -13.27 2.96 -3.63
C GLY A 97 -12.13 2.15 -3.04
N ALA A 98 -10.87 2.46 -3.38
CA ALA A 98 -9.76 1.89 -2.63
C ALA A 98 -9.80 2.38 -1.16
N ASP A 99 -9.71 1.47 -0.22
CA ASP A 99 -9.60 1.81 1.20
C ASP A 99 -8.16 2.15 1.55
N ILE A 100 -7.89 3.43 1.81
CA ILE A 100 -6.54 3.93 2.17
C ILE A 100 -6.02 3.31 3.47
N ASN A 101 -6.92 2.75 4.29
CA ASN A 101 -6.60 2.09 5.54
C ASN A 101 -6.69 0.55 5.46
N GLN A 102 -6.83 -0.01 4.23
CA GLN A 102 -6.81 -1.46 4.04
C GLN A 102 -5.47 -2.05 4.47
N PHE A 103 -5.53 -3.17 5.19
CA PHE A 103 -4.35 -3.98 5.48
C PHE A 103 -3.98 -4.86 4.29
N ASP A 104 -2.71 -4.95 4.01
CA ASP A 104 -2.14 -5.94 3.11
C ASP A 104 -1.99 -7.34 3.77
N SER A 105 -1.28 -8.25 3.10
CA SER A 105 -1.06 -9.62 3.59
C SER A 105 -0.17 -9.70 4.83
N VAL A 106 0.66 -8.69 5.08
CA VAL A 106 1.52 -8.59 6.28
C VAL A 106 0.94 -7.68 7.36
N LYS A 107 -0.35 -7.34 7.24
CA LYS A 107 -1.06 -6.48 8.19
C LYS A 107 -0.52 -5.06 8.30
N GLU A 108 0.07 -4.55 7.22
CA GLU A 108 0.48 -3.15 7.12
C GLU A 108 -0.54 -2.33 6.33
N THR A 109 -0.65 -1.05 6.64
CA THR A 109 -1.38 -0.09 5.80
C THR A 109 -0.37 0.64 4.91
N VAL A 110 -0.85 1.21 3.80
CA VAL A 110 0.04 1.92 2.86
C VAL A 110 0.84 3.03 3.54
N ILE A 111 0.29 3.72 4.55
CA ILE A 111 1.00 4.78 5.27
C ILE A 111 2.12 4.23 6.16
N ILE A 112 1.94 3.03 6.75
CA ILE A 112 2.99 2.34 7.53
C ILE A 112 4.12 1.89 6.60
N ASP A 113 3.79 1.27 5.47
CA ASP A 113 4.76 0.84 4.45
C ASP A 113 5.62 2.02 3.97
N GLN A 114 5.00 3.17 3.69
CA GLN A 114 5.73 4.37 3.29
C GLN A 114 6.55 5.00 4.42
N ALA A 115 6.11 4.88 5.67
CA ALA A 115 6.91 5.30 6.83
C ALA A 115 8.15 4.42 7.00
N LEU A 116 8.01 3.10 6.87
CA LEU A 116 9.12 2.15 6.86
C LEU A 116 10.12 2.45 5.74
N ALA A 117 9.62 2.81 4.55
CA ALA A 117 10.44 3.22 3.41
C ALA A 117 11.00 4.65 3.52
N ARG A 118 10.74 5.38 4.62
CA ARG A 118 11.16 6.78 4.86
C ARG A 118 10.69 7.78 3.81
N GLN A 119 9.53 7.53 3.20
CA GLN A 119 8.95 8.41 2.21
C GLN A 119 8.08 9.48 2.90
N TRP A 120 8.70 10.35 3.69
CA TRP A 120 8.02 11.27 4.61
C TRP A 120 7.06 12.25 3.92
N ASP A 121 7.42 12.70 2.73
CA ASP A 121 6.56 13.53 1.89
C ASP A 121 5.29 12.79 1.48
N LEU A 122 5.42 11.49 1.14
CA LEU A 122 4.27 10.66 0.78
C LEU A 122 3.46 10.27 2.01
N VAL A 123 4.09 10.01 3.16
CA VAL A 123 3.40 9.78 4.44
C VAL A 123 2.50 10.95 4.81
N LEU A 124 3.04 12.18 4.75
CA LEU A 124 2.26 13.40 5.01
C LEU A 124 1.09 13.55 4.04
N TRP A 125 1.34 13.30 2.76
CA TRP A 125 0.33 13.41 1.72
C TRP A 125 -0.76 12.33 1.86
N LEU A 126 -0.41 11.08 2.18
CA LEU A 126 -1.37 10.01 2.46
C LEU A 126 -2.24 10.35 3.68
N TRP A 127 -1.63 10.92 4.72
CA TRP A 127 -2.37 11.41 5.88
C TRP A 127 -3.39 12.49 5.51
N ASP A 128 -3.01 13.45 4.64
CA ASP A 128 -3.93 14.46 4.12
C ASP A 128 -5.08 13.86 3.29
N LYS A 129 -4.87 12.67 2.69
CA LYS A 129 -5.90 11.92 1.96
C LYS A 129 -6.76 11.01 2.86
N GLY A 130 -6.54 11.01 4.18
CA GLY A 130 -7.34 10.28 5.15
C GLY A 130 -6.75 8.96 5.65
N ALA A 131 -5.48 8.69 5.35
CA ALA A 131 -4.79 7.57 5.99
C ALA A 131 -4.66 7.82 7.50
N ASP A 132 -4.95 6.81 8.31
CA ASP A 132 -4.81 6.89 9.76
C ASP A 132 -3.36 6.56 10.17
N PRO A 133 -2.56 7.54 10.62
CA PRO A 133 -1.18 7.31 11.01
C PRO A 133 -1.04 6.53 12.32
N MET A 134 -2.14 6.42 13.08
CA MET A 134 -2.15 5.72 14.37
C MET A 134 -2.76 4.32 14.29
N LYS A 135 -3.30 3.91 13.12
CA LYS A 135 -3.77 2.55 12.90
C LYS A 135 -2.60 1.59 13.06
N THR A 136 -2.71 0.70 14.02
CA THR A 136 -1.67 -0.28 14.34
C THR A 136 -1.78 -1.50 13.47
N GLY A 137 -0.66 -1.99 13.00
CA GLY A 137 -0.56 -3.18 12.16
C GLY A 137 0.86 -3.74 12.19
N GLY A 138 1.15 -4.55 11.19
CA GLY A 138 2.46 -5.18 11.02
C GLY A 138 2.55 -6.57 11.64
N ILE A 139 3.32 -7.44 11.00
CA ILE A 139 3.77 -8.70 11.59
C ILE A 139 5.02 -8.34 12.42
N GLY A 140 4.77 -7.79 13.61
CA GLY A 140 5.81 -7.17 14.42
C GLY A 140 7.03 -8.03 14.65
N ARG A 141 8.18 -7.54 14.25
CA ARG A 141 9.48 -8.00 14.69
C ARG A 141 9.67 -7.67 16.19
N ASN A 142 8.96 -8.34 17.09
CA ASN A 142 8.93 -8.13 18.54
C ASN A 142 7.90 -7.10 19.07
N THR A 143 7.00 -6.57 18.26
CA THR A 143 5.99 -5.58 18.70
C THR A 143 4.59 -6.14 18.89
N GLY A 144 4.37 -7.41 18.49
CA GLY A 144 3.05 -8.02 18.56
C GLY A 144 2.00 -7.34 17.64
N GLY A 145 2.44 -6.71 16.53
CA GLY A 145 1.53 -6.07 15.57
C GLY A 145 1.08 -4.67 15.98
N LYS A 146 1.85 -3.96 16.81
CA LYS A 146 1.52 -2.61 17.30
C LYS A 146 2.30 -1.50 16.61
N GLU A 147 2.76 -1.75 15.40
CA GLU A 147 3.50 -0.77 14.61
C GLU A 147 2.54 0.22 13.96
N ASN A 148 2.86 1.49 14.02
CA ASN A 148 2.18 2.59 13.37
C ASN A 148 3.21 3.63 12.94
N VAL A 149 2.78 4.73 12.34
CA VAL A 149 3.71 5.78 11.88
C VAL A 149 4.54 6.35 13.05
N ALA A 150 3.94 6.54 14.24
CA ALA A 150 4.68 7.07 15.40
C ALA A 150 5.74 6.09 15.90
N TYR A 151 5.48 4.79 15.84
CA TYR A 151 6.46 3.75 16.15
C TYR A 151 7.69 3.85 15.23
N TRP A 152 7.48 3.91 13.92
CA TRP A 152 8.58 4.00 12.96
C TRP A 152 9.34 5.32 13.07
N VAL A 153 8.65 6.44 13.28
CA VAL A 153 9.31 7.73 13.57
C VAL A 153 10.21 7.62 14.79
N GLN A 154 9.75 6.98 15.88
CA GLN A 154 10.56 6.77 17.09
C GLN A 154 11.74 5.84 16.85
N ASP A 155 11.53 4.77 16.07
CA ASP A 155 12.59 3.83 15.72
C ASP A 155 13.72 4.53 14.98
N PHE A 156 13.42 5.36 14.00
CA PHE A 156 14.41 6.15 13.27
C PHE A 156 15.09 7.23 14.15
N ILE A 157 14.39 7.79 15.13
CA ILE A 157 14.98 8.68 16.13
C ILE A 157 16.01 7.93 16.98
N ASN A 158 15.69 6.72 17.42
CA ASN A 158 16.55 5.94 18.32
C ASN A 158 17.82 5.44 17.64
N TYR A 159 17.71 5.00 16.39
CA TYR A 159 18.84 4.41 15.66
C TYR A 159 19.69 5.42 14.90
N GLY A 160 19.42 6.72 15.04
CA GLY A 160 20.32 7.79 14.60
C GLY A 160 20.54 7.89 13.09
N ASN A 161 19.62 7.34 12.29
CA ASN A 161 19.80 7.23 10.85
C ASN A 161 19.51 8.51 10.04
N GLY A 162 19.68 9.70 10.64
CA GLY A 162 19.96 10.90 9.85
C GLY A 162 18.78 11.66 9.23
N ASP A 163 17.52 11.31 9.54
CA ASP A 163 16.36 12.06 9.01
C ASP A 163 16.08 13.37 9.74
N TYR A 164 16.89 13.70 10.77
CA TYR A 164 16.72 14.92 11.57
C TYR A 164 16.78 16.21 10.75
N ASP A 165 17.49 16.21 9.64
CA ASP A 165 17.58 17.36 8.75
C ASP A 165 16.52 17.38 7.64
N ASN A 166 15.80 16.28 7.46
CA ASN A 166 14.73 16.19 6.48
C ASN A 166 13.54 17.07 6.92
N PRO A 167 13.14 18.06 6.12
CA PRO A 167 12.06 18.97 6.49
C PRO A 167 10.69 18.28 6.62
N ASP A 168 10.42 17.24 5.83
CA ASP A 168 9.16 16.54 5.90
C ASP A 168 9.11 15.58 7.11
N PHE A 169 10.24 15.00 7.51
CA PHE A 169 10.33 14.29 8.78
C PHE A 169 10.01 15.21 9.97
N LYS A 170 10.60 16.43 10.00
CA LYS A 170 10.31 17.43 11.05
C LYS A 170 8.83 17.81 11.08
N LYS A 171 8.21 18.01 9.90
CA LYS A 171 6.76 18.29 9.79
C LYS A 171 5.91 17.12 10.29
N LEU A 172 6.29 15.88 9.95
CA LEU A 172 5.60 14.68 10.43
C LEU A 172 5.64 14.57 11.95
N VAL A 173 6.82 14.72 12.55
CA VAL A 173 6.98 14.74 14.02
C VAL A 173 6.12 15.82 14.67
N ALA A 174 6.14 17.05 14.13
CA ALA A 174 5.33 18.15 14.63
C ALA A 174 3.83 17.85 14.53
N ARG A 175 3.38 17.25 13.42
CA ARG A 175 1.99 16.88 13.21
C ARG A 175 1.53 15.74 14.12
N LEU A 176 2.37 14.73 14.36
CA LEU A 176 2.11 13.67 15.34
C LEU A 176 1.96 14.24 16.76
N LYS A 177 2.83 15.17 17.15
CA LYS A 177 2.71 15.88 18.44
C LYS A 177 1.40 16.67 18.54
N SER A 178 0.93 17.28 17.45
CA SER A 178 -0.30 18.07 17.46
C SER A 178 -1.57 17.23 17.70
N ILE A 179 -1.52 15.92 17.44
CA ILE A 179 -2.61 14.98 17.75
C ILE A 179 -2.39 14.23 19.08
N GLY A 180 -1.42 14.67 19.90
CA GLY A 180 -1.20 14.13 21.24
C GLY A 180 -0.16 13.01 21.32
N VAL A 181 0.58 12.72 20.25
CA VAL A 181 1.68 11.75 20.32
C VAL A 181 2.85 12.34 21.08
N GLU A 182 3.27 11.69 22.16
CA GLU A 182 4.46 12.06 22.92
C GLU A 182 5.67 11.26 22.45
N PHE A 183 6.84 11.89 22.43
CA PHE A 183 8.11 11.22 22.16
C PHE A 183 9.02 11.29 23.39
N PRO A 184 9.70 10.19 23.81
CA PRO A 184 9.72 8.88 23.11
C PRO A 184 8.37 8.18 23.10
N TYR A 185 7.95 7.75 21.91
CA TYR A 185 6.70 7.03 21.73
C TYR A 185 6.78 5.63 22.35
N LYS A 186 5.77 5.29 23.14
CA LYS A 186 5.59 3.96 23.71
C LYS A 186 4.28 3.39 23.18
N PRO A 187 4.31 2.29 22.42
CA PRO A 187 3.08 1.64 21.99
C PRO A 187 2.29 1.16 23.24
N ALA A 188 0.96 1.18 23.14
CA ALA A 188 0.12 0.66 24.21
C ALA A 188 0.46 -0.81 24.48
N MET A 189 0.87 -1.13 25.69
CA MET A 189 1.07 -2.52 26.11
C MET A 189 -0.29 -3.16 26.31
N ASP A 190 -0.52 -4.36 25.75
CA ASP A 190 -1.71 -5.14 26.16
C ASP A 190 -1.53 -5.59 27.60
N ASN A 191 -2.44 -5.20 28.44
CA ASN A 191 -2.53 -5.69 29.82
C ASN A 191 -3.11 -7.13 29.89
N THR A 192 -2.88 -7.96 28.88
CA THR A 192 -3.44 -9.32 28.80
C THR A 192 -2.50 -10.39 29.36
N GLU A 193 -1.31 -10.03 29.91
CA GLU A 193 -0.42 -11.00 30.54
C GLU A 193 -0.30 -10.87 32.08
N GLU A 194 -1.35 -10.37 32.77
CA GLU A 194 -1.44 -10.52 34.21
C GLU A 194 -2.64 -11.39 34.57
N ASN A 195 -2.61 -12.67 34.21
CA ASN A 195 -3.39 -13.74 34.89
C ASN A 195 -2.98 -15.13 34.35
N GLU A 196 -1.80 -15.62 34.78
CA GLU A 196 -1.57 -17.05 34.98
C GLU A 196 -0.79 -17.27 36.26
#